data_fa8aa254eb88c0f7c102b9f958965043
#
_entry.id   fa8aa254eb88c0f7c102b9f958965043
#
_cell.length_a   1.000
_cell.length_b   1.000
_cell.length_c   1.000
_cell.angle_alpha   90.00
_cell.angle_beta   90.00
_cell.angle_gamma   90.00
#
_symmetry.space_group_name_H-M   'P 1'
#
loop_
_entity.id
_entity.type
_entity.pdbx_description
1 polymer ?
#
loop_
_entity_poly.entity_id
_entity_poly.type
_entity_poly.pdbx_seq_one_letter_code
_entity_poly.pdbx_strand_id
1 'polypeptide(L)'
;GNGGNGFSQTTAGVAGGAGGVGSTTGGAGGAGGNAGLLVGAGGAGGAGALGGGATGVGGAGGNGGTAGLLFGAGGAGGAGGFGFGGAGGAGGLGGKAGLIGDGGDGGAGGNGTGAKGGDGGAGGGAILVGNGGNGGNAGSGTPNGSAGTGGAGGLLGKNGMNGLP
;
A
#
# COMPACT_ATOMS: atom_id res chain seq x y z
N GLY A 1 -10.72 8.12 -5.31
CA GLY A 1 -10.74 9.03 -4.16
C GLY A 1 -10.22 8.37 -2.90
N ASN A 2 -9.81 9.16 -1.92
CA ASN A 2 -9.32 8.65 -0.65
C ASN A 2 -10.43 8.02 0.17
N GLY A 3 -10.08 7.05 1.00
CA GLY A 3 -11.00 6.47 1.97
C GLY A 3 -11.33 7.47 3.08
N GLY A 4 -12.56 7.43 3.58
CA GLY A 4 -12.96 8.26 4.70
C GLY A 4 -12.38 7.77 6.01
N ASN A 5 -12.06 8.70 6.91
CA ASN A 5 -11.61 8.36 8.25
C ASN A 5 -12.78 7.89 9.12
N GLY A 6 -12.48 7.10 10.13
CA GLY A 6 -13.47 6.73 11.13
C GLY A 6 -13.88 7.93 11.99
N PHE A 7 -15.17 8.08 12.26
CA PHE A 7 -15.69 9.22 13.01
C PHE A 7 -15.71 9.03 14.51
N SER A 8 -15.80 7.81 14.97
CA SER A 8 -15.89 7.51 16.39
C SER A 8 -14.63 6.83 16.90
N GLN A 9 -14.56 6.58 18.20
CA GLN A 9 -13.42 5.94 18.82
C GLN A 9 -13.22 4.47 18.37
N THR A 10 -14.23 3.86 17.73
CA THR A 10 -14.26 2.44 17.42
C THR A 10 -14.54 2.13 15.94
N THR A 11 -14.37 3.10 15.03
CA THR A 11 -14.70 2.94 13.62
C THR A 11 -13.47 2.62 12.80
N ALA A 12 -13.57 1.64 11.90
CA ALA A 12 -12.52 1.34 10.92
C ALA A 12 -12.44 2.42 9.84
N GLY A 13 -11.27 2.61 9.28
CA GLY A 13 -11.11 3.47 8.10
C GLY A 13 -11.69 2.79 6.85
N VAL A 14 -12.12 3.60 5.91
CA VAL A 14 -12.67 3.13 4.64
C VAL A 14 -11.56 2.98 3.61
N ALA A 15 -11.67 1.97 2.74
CA ALA A 15 -10.68 1.76 1.69
C ALA A 15 -10.68 2.93 0.69
N GLY A 16 -9.51 3.25 0.15
CA GLY A 16 -9.37 4.21 -0.94
C GLY A 16 -9.94 3.66 -2.24
N GLY A 17 -10.44 4.52 -3.09
CA GLY A 17 -10.92 4.16 -4.42
C GLY A 17 -9.77 3.86 -5.38
N ALA A 18 -10.02 2.96 -6.34
CA ALA A 18 -9.04 2.67 -7.39
C ALA A 18 -8.82 3.89 -8.28
N GLY A 19 -7.62 3.99 -8.86
CA GLY A 19 -7.32 5.02 -9.86
C GLY A 19 -8.08 4.76 -11.16
N GLY A 20 -8.33 5.80 -11.91
CA GLY A 20 -8.94 5.71 -13.23
C GLY A 20 -7.91 5.36 -14.30
N VAL A 21 -8.33 4.57 -15.30
CA VAL A 21 -7.46 4.20 -16.43
C VAL A 21 -7.15 5.44 -17.25
N GLY A 22 -5.86 5.65 -17.55
CA GLY A 22 -5.41 6.76 -18.38
C GLY A 22 -4.94 6.30 -19.75
N SER A 23 -5.04 7.21 -20.73
CA SER A 23 -4.50 6.96 -22.09
C SER A 23 -2.98 7.00 -22.14
N THR A 24 -2.36 7.71 -21.23
CA THR A 24 -0.88 7.79 -21.10
C THR A 24 -0.42 7.44 -19.70
N THR A 25 -1.08 7.97 -18.67
CA THR A 25 -0.72 7.70 -17.27
C THR A 25 -1.95 7.21 -16.54
N GLY A 26 -1.83 6.06 -15.88
CA GLY A 26 -2.89 5.53 -15.02
C GLY A 26 -3.06 6.43 -13.79
N GLY A 27 -4.30 6.55 -13.33
CA GLY A 27 -4.59 7.31 -12.12
C GLY A 27 -4.08 6.58 -10.88
N ALA A 28 -3.61 7.35 -9.90
CA ALA A 28 -3.19 6.80 -8.61
C ALA A 28 -4.41 6.29 -7.81
N GLY A 29 -4.20 5.24 -7.07
CA GLY A 29 -5.19 4.77 -6.10
C GLY A 29 -5.34 5.75 -4.95
N GLY A 30 -6.52 5.84 -4.40
CA GLY A 30 -6.76 6.68 -3.23
C GLY A 30 -6.19 6.06 -1.95
N ALA A 31 -5.77 6.91 -1.02
CA ALA A 31 -5.30 6.45 0.28
C ALA A 31 -6.45 5.83 1.09
N GLY A 32 -6.14 4.81 1.86
CA GLY A 32 -7.08 4.27 2.84
C GLY A 32 -7.34 5.28 3.96
N GLY A 33 -8.54 5.29 4.47
CA GLY A 33 -8.88 6.15 5.61
C GLY A 33 -8.28 5.63 6.91
N ASN A 34 -7.96 6.54 7.81
CA ASN A 34 -7.49 6.18 9.14
C ASN A 34 -8.66 5.67 9.99
N ALA A 35 -8.36 4.80 10.94
CA ALA A 35 -9.36 4.33 11.88
C ALA A 35 -9.77 5.44 12.85
N GLY A 36 -10.79 5.15 13.64
CA GLY A 36 -11.22 6.01 14.74
C GLY A 36 -10.13 6.18 15.79
N LEU A 37 -10.43 6.96 16.82
CA LEU A 37 -9.40 7.42 17.76
C LEU A 37 -8.74 6.30 18.56
N LEU A 38 -9.51 5.30 19.06
CA LEU A 38 -8.99 4.27 19.97
C LEU A 38 -8.89 2.88 19.35
N VAL A 39 -9.92 2.44 18.66
CA VAL A 39 -10.04 1.04 18.16
C VAL A 39 -10.48 1.08 16.72
N GLY A 40 -9.90 0.25 15.92
CA GLY A 40 -10.30 0.05 14.54
C GLY A 40 -9.12 -0.18 13.61
N ALA A 41 -9.35 -0.87 12.51
CA ALA A 41 -8.35 -1.11 11.49
C ALA A 41 -8.26 0.08 10.53
N GLY A 42 -7.09 0.38 10.05
CA GLY A 42 -6.92 1.33 8.95
C GLY A 42 -7.51 0.78 7.66
N GLY A 43 -8.03 1.64 6.81
CA GLY A 43 -8.55 1.25 5.50
C GLY A 43 -7.43 0.92 4.53
N ALA A 44 -7.69 -0.02 3.60
CA ALA A 44 -6.72 -0.35 2.57
C ALA A 44 -6.56 0.79 1.56
N GLY A 45 -5.37 0.96 1.01
CA GLY A 45 -5.16 1.85 -0.13
C GLY A 45 -5.78 1.28 -1.40
N GLY A 46 -6.25 2.13 -2.28
CA GLY A 46 -6.78 1.74 -3.57
C GLY A 46 -5.67 1.38 -4.56
N ALA A 47 -5.98 0.51 -5.51
CA ALA A 47 -5.02 0.14 -6.55
C ALA A 47 -4.79 1.29 -7.54
N GLY A 48 -3.56 1.41 -8.03
CA GLY A 48 -3.26 2.24 -9.18
C GLY A 48 -3.82 1.63 -10.46
N ALA A 49 -4.13 2.45 -11.43
CA ALA A 49 -4.73 2.02 -12.67
C ALA A 49 -3.72 1.86 -13.82
N LEU A 50 -4.17 1.15 -14.86
CA LEU A 50 -3.42 0.92 -16.08
C LEU A 50 -3.11 2.25 -16.78
N GLY A 51 -1.86 2.42 -17.20
CA GLY A 51 -1.48 3.43 -18.19
C GLY A 51 -1.46 2.81 -19.56
N GLY A 52 -2.29 3.32 -20.48
CA GLY A 52 -2.40 2.86 -21.85
C GLY A 52 -1.46 3.55 -22.81
N GLY A 53 -1.42 3.09 -24.06
CA GLY A 53 -0.62 3.69 -25.11
C GLY A 53 0.82 3.22 -25.12
N ALA A 54 1.58 3.66 -26.12
CA ALA A 54 2.93 3.21 -26.41
C ALA A 54 3.95 3.56 -25.32
N THR A 55 3.63 4.55 -24.46
CA THR A 55 4.49 5.04 -23.38
C THR A 55 3.70 5.14 -22.07
N GLY A 56 2.61 4.35 -21.95
CA GLY A 56 1.72 4.44 -20.80
C GLY A 56 2.39 4.02 -19.50
N VAL A 57 2.29 4.85 -18.48
CA VAL A 57 2.84 4.63 -17.14
C VAL A 57 1.72 4.21 -16.20
N GLY A 58 1.93 3.16 -15.45
CA GLY A 58 0.96 2.69 -14.45
C GLY A 58 0.83 3.67 -13.29
N GLY A 59 -0.37 3.83 -12.77
CA GLY A 59 -0.61 4.68 -11.59
C GLY A 59 -0.09 4.02 -10.31
N ALA A 60 0.32 4.83 -9.36
CA ALA A 60 0.76 4.34 -8.05
C ALA A 60 -0.41 3.81 -7.22
N GLY A 61 -0.17 2.80 -6.42
CA GLY A 61 -1.13 2.35 -5.41
C GLY A 61 -1.22 3.35 -4.27
N GLY A 62 -2.39 3.45 -3.68
CA GLY A 62 -2.60 4.32 -2.51
C GLY A 62 -2.05 3.68 -1.24
N ASN A 63 -1.67 4.51 -0.30
CA ASN A 63 -1.18 4.04 0.99
C ASN A 63 -2.33 3.51 1.85
N GLY A 64 -2.03 2.54 2.71
CA GLY A 64 -2.97 2.08 3.73
C GLY A 64 -3.13 3.11 4.84
N GLY A 65 -4.30 3.15 5.44
CA GLY A 65 -4.58 4.03 6.57
C GLY A 65 -4.03 3.49 7.88
N THR A 66 -3.87 4.37 8.86
CA THR A 66 -3.40 3.99 10.20
C THR A 66 -4.54 3.40 11.02
N ALA A 67 -4.18 2.51 11.95
CA ALA A 67 -5.12 1.95 12.92
C ALA A 67 -5.44 2.94 14.04
N GLY A 68 -6.42 2.58 14.87
CA GLY A 68 -6.72 3.29 16.10
C GLY A 68 -5.53 3.25 17.06
N LEU A 69 -5.55 4.16 18.08
CA LEU A 69 -4.40 4.34 18.95
C LEU A 69 -4.09 3.09 19.79
N LEU A 70 -5.10 2.37 20.26
CA LEU A 70 -4.92 1.23 21.17
C LEU A 70 -4.95 -0.12 20.43
N PHE A 71 -5.96 -0.36 19.63
CA PHE A 71 -6.16 -1.67 18.98
C PHE A 71 -6.45 -1.49 17.51
N GLY A 72 -5.86 -2.32 16.71
CA GLY A 72 -6.20 -2.44 15.31
C GLY A 72 -4.98 -2.65 14.43
N ALA A 73 -5.20 -3.26 13.27
CA ALA A 73 -4.18 -3.45 12.26
C ALA A 73 -4.10 -2.23 11.34
N GLY A 74 -2.93 -1.92 10.87
CA GLY A 74 -2.76 -0.94 9.78
C GLY A 74 -3.36 -1.45 8.48
N GLY A 75 -3.87 -0.56 7.65
CA GLY A 75 -4.39 -0.92 6.35
C GLY A 75 -3.28 -1.30 5.37
N ALA A 76 -3.57 -2.23 4.46
CA ALA A 76 -2.62 -2.59 3.41
C ALA A 76 -2.48 -1.47 2.38
N GLY A 77 -1.29 -1.33 1.80
CA GLY A 77 -1.08 -0.47 0.64
C GLY A 77 -1.68 -1.09 -0.62
N GLY A 78 -2.16 -0.25 -1.52
CA GLY A 78 -2.69 -0.70 -2.80
C GLY A 78 -1.59 -1.07 -3.79
N ALA A 79 -1.88 -1.97 -4.71
CA ALA A 79 -0.94 -2.36 -5.77
C ALA A 79 -0.76 -1.23 -6.79
N GLY A 80 0.43 -1.14 -7.36
CA GLY A 80 0.70 -0.27 -8.50
C GLY A 80 0.05 -0.78 -9.78
N GLY A 81 -0.29 0.13 -10.66
CA GLY A 81 -0.91 -0.20 -11.94
C GLY A 81 0.09 -0.65 -12.99
N PHE A 82 -0.40 -1.38 -13.99
CA PHE A 82 0.39 -1.84 -15.12
C PHE A 82 0.72 -0.68 -16.06
N GLY A 83 1.95 -0.60 -16.53
CA GLY A 83 2.38 0.34 -17.56
C GLY A 83 2.52 -0.36 -18.90
N PHE A 84 1.68 0.02 -19.87
CA PHE A 84 1.72 -0.54 -21.22
C PHE A 84 2.66 0.30 -22.06
N GLY A 85 3.83 -0.21 -22.33
CA GLY A 85 4.89 0.50 -23.04
C GLY A 85 5.71 1.45 -22.18
N GLY A 86 5.36 1.65 -20.92
CA GLY A 86 6.09 2.48 -19.97
C GLY A 86 6.33 1.75 -18.65
N ALA A 87 6.65 2.51 -17.63
CA ALA A 87 6.97 1.96 -16.30
C ALA A 87 5.71 1.51 -15.57
N GLY A 88 5.85 0.49 -14.75
CA GLY A 88 4.80 0.11 -13.79
C GLY A 88 4.71 1.10 -12.64
N GLY A 89 3.52 1.24 -12.07
CA GLY A 89 3.31 2.11 -10.91
C GLY A 89 3.87 1.49 -9.62
N ALA A 90 4.29 2.32 -8.69
CA ALA A 90 4.76 1.85 -7.40
C ALA A 90 3.58 1.33 -6.55
N GLY A 91 3.85 0.34 -5.70
CA GLY A 91 2.90 -0.09 -4.68
C GLY A 91 2.82 0.91 -3.53
N GLY A 92 1.65 1.00 -2.91
CA GLY A 92 1.44 1.88 -1.76
C GLY A 92 2.06 1.32 -0.48
N LEU A 93 2.30 2.20 0.48
CA LEU A 93 2.85 1.82 1.79
C LEU A 93 1.77 1.17 2.65
N GLY A 94 2.18 0.22 3.48
CA GLY A 94 1.30 -0.30 4.54
C GLY A 94 1.12 0.72 5.65
N GLY A 95 -0.06 0.73 6.25
CA GLY A 95 -0.38 1.61 7.37
C GLY A 95 0.18 1.11 8.69
N LYS A 96 0.33 2.01 9.66
CA LYS A 96 0.81 1.67 10.99
C LYS A 96 -0.29 1.03 11.83
N ALA A 97 0.12 0.11 12.70
CA ALA A 97 -0.77 -0.50 13.67
C ALA A 97 -1.01 0.44 14.86
N GLY A 98 -2.03 0.11 15.66
CA GLY A 98 -2.20 0.65 16.99
C GLY A 98 -1.19 0.03 17.97
N LEU A 99 -1.39 0.31 19.28
CA LEU A 99 -0.52 -0.23 20.31
C LEU A 99 -0.48 -1.76 20.27
N ILE A 100 -1.65 -2.39 20.04
CA ILE A 100 -1.80 -3.84 19.84
C ILE A 100 -2.40 -4.06 18.45
N GLY A 101 -1.66 -4.72 17.58
CA GLY A 101 -2.06 -5.02 16.23
C GLY A 101 -0.87 -5.10 15.29
N ASP A 102 -1.08 -5.66 14.11
CA ASP A 102 -0.05 -5.82 13.10
C ASP A 102 -0.02 -4.62 12.15
N GLY A 103 1.15 -4.26 11.66
CA GLY A 103 1.28 -3.30 10.58
C GLY A 103 0.69 -3.83 9.27
N GLY A 104 0.20 -2.94 8.43
CA GLY A 104 -0.34 -3.31 7.12
C GLY A 104 0.77 -3.67 6.14
N ASP A 105 0.47 -4.58 5.23
CA ASP A 105 1.42 -4.96 4.17
C ASP A 105 1.58 -3.83 3.14
N GLY A 106 2.73 -3.72 2.56
CA GLY A 106 2.97 -2.86 1.41
C GLY A 106 2.36 -3.44 0.14
N GLY A 107 1.91 -2.61 -0.76
CA GLY A 107 1.35 -3.04 -2.03
C GLY A 107 2.44 -3.46 -3.02
N ALA A 108 2.12 -4.39 -3.91
CA ALA A 108 3.02 -4.81 -4.96
C ALA A 108 3.25 -3.70 -5.99
N GLY A 109 4.43 -3.65 -6.57
CA GLY A 109 4.70 -2.80 -7.72
C GLY A 109 4.00 -3.33 -8.97
N GLY A 110 3.55 -2.44 -9.84
CA GLY A 110 2.97 -2.82 -11.12
C GLY A 110 4.02 -3.21 -12.14
N ASN A 111 3.63 -4.05 -13.09
CA ASN A 111 4.53 -4.45 -14.17
C ASN A 111 4.63 -3.34 -15.22
N GLY A 112 5.80 -3.18 -15.83
CA GLY A 112 6.03 -2.33 -16.98
C GLY A 112 6.53 -3.15 -18.16
N THR A 113 6.02 -2.88 -19.36
CA THR A 113 6.46 -3.65 -20.54
C THR A 113 7.51 -2.92 -21.37
N GLY A 114 7.61 -1.61 -21.27
CA GLY A 114 8.58 -0.83 -22.05
C GLY A 114 9.62 -0.12 -21.19
N ALA A 115 9.54 -0.25 -19.87
CA ALA A 115 10.45 0.42 -18.96
C ALA A 115 10.48 -0.32 -17.61
N LYS A 116 10.99 0.33 -16.59
CA LYS A 116 11.17 -0.24 -15.25
C LYS A 116 9.83 -0.71 -14.66
N GLY A 117 9.87 -1.88 -14.00
CA GLY A 117 8.77 -2.31 -13.13
C GLY A 117 8.61 -1.39 -11.92
N GLY A 118 7.41 -1.29 -11.38
CA GLY A 118 7.16 -0.48 -10.20
C GLY A 118 7.81 -1.06 -8.94
N ASP A 119 8.20 -0.20 -8.03
CA ASP A 119 8.75 -0.65 -6.75
C ASP A 119 7.61 -1.13 -5.83
N GLY A 120 7.89 -2.17 -5.05
CA GLY A 120 6.96 -2.61 -4.01
C GLY A 120 6.94 -1.62 -2.84
N GLY A 121 5.78 -1.43 -2.24
CA GLY A 121 5.63 -0.56 -1.09
C GLY A 121 6.18 -1.19 0.19
N ALA A 122 6.65 -0.38 1.11
CA ALA A 122 7.11 -0.86 2.41
C ALA A 122 5.93 -1.28 3.30
N GLY A 123 6.15 -2.27 4.14
CA GLY A 123 5.18 -2.65 5.17
C GLY A 123 5.13 -1.64 6.31
N GLY A 124 3.96 -1.52 6.92
CA GLY A 124 3.76 -0.66 8.08
C GLY A 124 4.31 -1.26 9.36
N GLY A 125 4.64 -0.42 10.33
CA GLY A 125 5.17 -0.86 11.62
C GLY A 125 4.10 -1.21 12.63
N ALA A 126 4.46 -2.04 13.58
CA ALA A 126 3.73 -2.26 14.83
C ALA A 126 4.40 -1.50 15.96
N ILE A 127 3.69 -1.30 17.09
CA ILE A 127 4.20 -0.45 18.17
C ILE A 127 4.64 -1.30 19.37
N LEU A 128 3.71 -2.02 20.03
CA LEU A 128 4.00 -2.77 21.24
C LEU A 128 3.84 -4.28 21.03
N VAL A 129 2.64 -4.73 20.70
CA VAL A 129 2.32 -6.14 20.45
C VAL A 129 1.81 -6.30 19.04
N GLY A 130 2.54 -6.97 18.22
CA GLY A 130 2.17 -7.24 16.84
C GLY A 130 3.36 -7.30 15.92
N ASN A 131 3.16 -7.84 14.75
CA ASN A 131 4.19 -7.98 13.73
C ASN A 131 4.19 -6.78 12.79
N GLY A 132 5.34 -6.45 12.24
CA GLY A 132 5.40 -5.52 11.11
C GLY A 132 4.75 -6.12 9.88
N GLY A 133 4.17 -5.30 9.03
CA GLY A 133 3.63 -5.73 7.75
C GLY A 133 4.73 -6.12 6.77
N ASN A 134 4.42 -7.00 5.84
CA ASN A 134 5.39 -7.42 4.82
C ASN A 134 5.57 -6.32 3.77
N GLY A 135 6.75 -6.25 3.18
CA GLY A 135 6.97 -5.41 2.01
C GLY A 135 6.30 -6.00 0.78
N GLY A 136 5.86 -5.15 -0.14
CA GLY A 136 5.27 -5.57 -1.40
C GLY A 136 6.33 -6.08 -2.38
N ASN A 137 5.93 -6.98 -3.26
CA ASN A 137 6.81 -7.50 -4.30
C ASN A 137 7.12 -6.44 -5.36
N ALA A 138 8.28 -6.54 -5.97
CA ALA A 138 8.62 -5.69 -7.10
C ALA A 138 7.78 -6.05 -8.33
N GLY A 139 7.46 -5.06 -9.14
CA GLY A 139 6.88 -5.28 -10.45
C GLY A 139 7.95 -5.69 -11.46
N SER A 140 7.56 -6.48 -12.44
CA SER A 140 8.43 -6.90 -13.53
C SER A 140 8.61 -5.76 -14.53
N GLY A 141 9.79 -5.67 -15.11
CA GLY A 141 10.09 -4.64 -16.12
C GLY A 141 11.53 -4.77 -16.58
N THR A 142 12.00 -3.76 -17.30
CA THR A 142 13.40 -3.69 -17.75
C THR A 142 14.00 -2.35 -17.29
N PRO A 143 14.68 -2.33 -16.13
CA PRO A 143 14.84 -3.41 -15.13
C PRO A 143 13.58 -3.68 -14.29
N ASN A 144 13.58 -4.74 -13.51
CA ASN A 144 12.54 -4.94 -12.50
C ASN A 144 12.55 -3.81 -11.47
N GLY A 145 11.42 -3.60 -10.82
CA GLY A 145 11.34 -2.70 -9.68
C GLY A 145 12.12 -3.22 -8.47
N SER A 146 12.19 -2.44 -7.42
CA SER A 146 12.76 -2.85 -6.14
C SER A 146 11.68 -3.45 -5.25
N ALA A 147 12.04 -4.45 -4.47
CA ALA A 147 11.12 -5.01 -3.48
C ALA A 147 10.92 -4.03 -2.32
N GLY A 148 9.72 -4.00 -1.77
CA GLY A 148 9.44 -3.22 -0.57
C GLY A 148 10.05 -3.86 0.66
N THR A 149 10.42 -3.05 1.63
CA THR A 149 10.96 -3.52 2.91
C THR A 149 9.83 -3.93 3.84
N GLY A 150 10.08 -4.93 4.68
CA GLY A 150 9.16 -5.26 5.76
C GLY A 150 9.13 -4.18 6.83
N GLY A 151 7.98 -4.00 7.46
CA GLY A 151 7.83 -3.06 8.57
C GLY A 151 8.42 -3.60 9.86
N ALA A 152 8.73 -2.70 10.79
CA ALA A 152 9.25 -3.09 12.09
C ALA A 152 8.15 -3.75 12.94
N GLY A 153 8.52 -4.82 13.62
CA GLY A 153 7.65 -5.44 14.63
C GLY A 153 7.62 -4.60 15.91
N GLY A 154 6.58 -4.80 16.70
CA GLY A 154 6.49 -4.21 18.02
C GLY A 154 7.48 -4.86 18.99
N LEU A 155 7.44 -4.40 20.25
CA LEU A 155 8.30 -4.97 21.31
C LEU A 155 8.10 -6.48 21.45
N LEU A 156 6.85 -6.93 21.36
CA LEU A 156 6.46 -8.35 21.36
C LEU A 156 5.93 -8.70 19.95
N GLY A 157 6.83 -8.84 19.00
CA GLY A 157 6.47 -9.17 17.64
C GLY A 157 7.69 -9.28 16.75
N LYS A 158 7.47 -9.65 15.51
CA LYS A 158 8.53 -9.83 14.50
C LYS A 158 8.45 -8.74 13.45
N ASN A 159 9.58 -8.44 12.84
CA ASN A 159 9.59 -7.61 11.65
C ASN A 159 8.89 -8.33 10.50
N GLY A 160 8.25 -7.57 9.63
CA GLY A 160 7.71 -8.10 8.39
C GLY A 160 8.84 -8.55 7.46
N MET A 161 8.50 -9.42 6.53
CA MET A 161 9.45 -9.86 5.50
C MET A 161 9.54 -8.82 4.39
N ASN A 162 10.69 -8.74 3.75
CA ASN A 162 10.80 -7.95 2.51
C ASN A 162 10.01 -8.64 1.39
N GLY A 163 9.56 -7.84 0.44
CA GLY A 163 8.95 -8.37 -0.77
C GLY A 163 9.96 -9.13 -1.63
N LEU A 164 9.45 -9.80 -2.66
CA LEU A 164 10.29 -10.48 -3.65
C LEU A 164 10.75 -9.51 -4.75
N PRO A 165 11.98 -9.68 -5.25
CA PRO A 165 12.50 -8.85 -6.33
C PRO A 165 11.83 -9.12 -7.68
#